data_c3bfe43fac9cd2578fe71469186c76dd
#
_entry.id   c3bfe43fac9cd2578fe71469186c76dd
#
_cell.length_a   1.000
_cell.length_b   1.000
_cell.length_c   1.000
_cell.angle_alpha   90.00
_cell.angle_beta   90.00
_cell.angle_gamma   90.00
#
_symmetry.space_group_name_H-M   'P 1'
#
loop_
_entity.id
_entity.type
_entity.pdbx_description
1 polymer ?
#
loop_
_entity_poly.entity_id
_entity_poly.type
_entity_poly.pdbx_seq_one_letter_code
_entity_poly.pdbx_strand_id
1 'polypeptide(L)'
;MYWQSRFNRENPDEDLEKEILSIREENKDFGYRRIHGELANRGFHVNKKKVQRIVQKLGLQVTSFTRKSRKYSSYKGKVGKIAPNRINRRFNTHIPHQKITTDTTEFKYYEVNEKGRMIIKKLYLDPFMDMFNSEIISYSISNHPSTQGIMNALNEAIHITNDCSYRRTFHSDRGWAYQMKAYSYTLKTNKIFQSMSRKGNCHDNSVMENFFGIMKQEMYYGNIYYSFDELKHAIENYIDYYNKKRIKQKLGWLSPVNYKLNLLAA
;
A
#
# COMPACT_ATOMS: atom_id res chain seq x y z
N MET A 1 -34.25 43.47 -9.29
CA MET A 1 -34.97 42.19 -9.05
C MET A 1 -34.23 40.95 -9.64
N TYR A 2 -33.78 40.92 -10.91
CA TYR A 2 -33.12 39.74 -11.50
C TYR A 2 -31.88 39.27 -10.75
N TRP A 3 -31.00 40.18 -10.33
CA TRP A 3 -29.76 39.85 -9.60
C TRP A 3 -30.03 39.42 -8.14
N GLN A 4 -31.02 39.99 -7.46
CA GLN A 4 -31.41 39.61 -6.09
C GLN A 4 -31.99 38.19 -6.04
N SER A 5 -32.82 37.81 -7.01
CA SER A 5 -33.38 36.45 -7.09
C SER A 5 -32.28 35.40 -7.40
N ARG A 6 -31.15 35.81 -8.00
CA ARG A 6 -30.03 34.95 -8.28
C ARG A 6 -29.12 34.73 -7.05
N PHE A 7 -29.04 35.75 -6.16
CA PHE A 7 -28.30 35.63 -4.89
C PHE A 7 -29.05 34.79 -3.85
N ASN A 8 -30.37 34.77 -3.91
CA ASN A 8 -31.24 34.03 -2.98
C ASN A 8 -31.56 32.60 -3.46
N ARG A 9 -30.98 32.14 -4.58
CA ARG A 9 -31.16 30.75 -4.99
C ARG A 9 -30.39 29.81 -4.05
N GLU A 10 -31.11 28.83 -3.51
CA GLU A 10 -30.49 27.70 -2.82
C GLU A 10 -29.38 27.09 -3.66
N ASN A 11 -28.29 26.74 -3.04
CA ASN A 11 -27.16 26.12 -3.73
C ASN A 11 -27.57 24.70 -4.23
N PRO A 12 -27.73 24.46 -5.54
CA PRO A 12 -28.18 23.17 -6.03
C PRO A 12 -27.15 22.05 -5.78
N ASP A 13 -25.95 22.39 -5.32
CA ASP A 13 -24.86 21.47 -5.05
C ASP A 13 -24.65 21.28 -3.54
N GLU A 14 -25.51 21.81 -2.66
CA GLU A 14 -25.29 21.84 -1.21
C GLU A 14 -25.13 20.43 -0.60
N ASP A 15 -26.02 19.50 -0.94
CA ASP A 15 -25.95 18.13 -0.43
C ASP A 15 -24.69 17.40 -0.96
N LEU A 16 -24.33 17.66 -2.20
CA LEU A 16 -23.12 17.10 -2.79
C LEU A 16 -21.86 17.71 -2.16
N GLU A 17 -21.86 18.99 -1.81
CA GLU A 17 -20.76 19.65 -1.12
C GLU A 17 -20.61 19.09 0.31
N LYS A 18 -21.68 18.86 1.04
CA LYS A 18 -21.69 18.22 2.37
C LYS A 18 -21.09 16.81 2.31
N GLU A 19 -21.52 16.03 1.32
CA GLU A 19 -21.03 14.65 1.15
C GLU A 19 -19.55 14.61 0.77
N ILE A 20 -19.09 15.53 -0.10
CA ILE A 20 -17.66 15.66 -0.44
C ILE A 20 -16.83 16.03 0.79
N LEU A 21 -17.32 16.90 1.65
CA LEU A 21 -16.67 17.27 2.91
C LEU A 21 -16.57 16.08 3.86
N SER A 22 -17.65 15.31 4.04
CA SER A 22 -17.68 14.10 4.87
C SER A 22 -16.66 13.06 4.37
N ILE A 23 -16.66 12.77 3.07
CA ILE A 23 -15.67 11.83 2.47
C ILE A 23 -14.24 12.33 2.72
N ARG A 24 -14.01 13.62 2.61
CA ARG A 24 -12.68 14.21 2.79
C ARG A 24 -12.21 14.17 4.24
N GLU A 25 -13.12 14.35 5.18
CA GLU A 25 -12.88 14.27 6.62
C GLU A 25 -12.49 12.83 7.03
N GLU A 26 -13.23 11.85 6.54
CA GLU A 26 -12.94 10.44 6.75
C GLU A 26 -11.63 9.99 6.06
N ASN A 27 -11.29 10.59 4.90
CA ASN A 27 -10.20 10.16 4.01
C ASN A 27 -9.39 11.37 3.50
N LYS A 28 -8.53 11.92 4.37
CA LYS A 28 -7.74 13.14 4.09
C LYS A 28 -6.92 13.13 2.78
N ASP A 29 -6.54 11.96 2.28
CA ASP A 29 -5.70 11.77 1.09
C ASP A 29 -6.50 11.36 -0.17
N PHE A 30 -7.84 11.43 -0.12
CA PHE A 30 -8.65 11.20 -1.31
C PHE A 30 -8.65 12.44 -2.21
N GLY A 31 -8.01 12.36 -3.38
CA GLY A 31 -8.18 13.34 -4.44
C GLY A 31 -9.53 13.17 -5.15
N TYR A 32 -9.92 14.15 -5.96
CA TYR A 32 -11.24 14.20 -6.62
C TYR A 32 -11.64 12.90 -7.35
N ARG A 33 -10.69 12.11 -7.84
CA ARG A 33 -10.99 10.81 -8.50
C ARG A 33 -11.50 9.76 -7.52
N ARG A 34 -10.89 9.68 -6.32
CA ARG A 34 -11.36 8.77 -5.27
C ARG A 34 -12.66 9.29 -4.64
N ILE A 35 -12.77 10.60 -4.41
CA ILE A 35 -14.01 11.21 -3.95
C ILE A 35 -15.16 10.88 -4.92
N HIS A 36 -14.93 10.99 -6.22
CA HIS A 36 -15.92 10.60 -7.23
C HIS A 36 -16.29 9.11 -7.16
N GLY A 37 -15.29 8.22 -6.98
CA GLY A 37 -15.54 6.78 -6.81
C GLY A 37 -16.33 6.47 -5.53
N GLU A 38 -16.00 7.14 -4.42
CA GLU A 38 -16.68 6.97 -3.14
C GLU A 38 -18.11 7.54 -3.17
N LEU A 39 -18.33 8.67 -3.83
CA LEU A 39 -19.68 9.20 -4.08
C LEU A 39 -20.54 8.18 -4.83
N ALA A 40 -19.99 7.50 -5.83
CA ALA A 40 -20.71 6.44 -6.53
C ALA A 40 -21.06 5.27 -5.61
N ASN A 41 -20.14 4.87 -4.72
CA ASN A 41 -20.39 3.84 -3.69
C ASN A 41 -21.51 4.25 -2.71
N ARG A 42 -21.65 5.57 -2.44
CA ARG A 42 -22.71 6.15 -1.59
C ARG A 42 -24.00 6.49 -2.36
N GLY A 43 -24.09 6.07 -3.64
CA GLY A 43 -25.28 6.26 -4.49
C GLY A 43 -25.40 7.60 -5.22
N PHE A 44 -24.38 8.46 -5.16
CA PHE A 44 -24.35 9.72 -5.89
C PHE A 44 -23.81 9.54 -7.31
N HIS A 45 -24.68 9.63 -8.32
CA HIS A 45 -24.31 9.55 -9.73
C HIS A 45 -24.02 10.94 -10.31
N VAL A 46 -22.80 11.41 -10.19
CA VAL A 46 -22.39 12.77 -10.60
C VAL A 46 -21.22 12.73 -11.58
N ASN A 47 -21.13 13.76 -12.43
CA ASN A 47 -20.03 13.85 -13.39
C ASN A 47 -18.70 14.15 -12.67
N LYS A 48 -17.64 13.44 -13.04
CA LYS A 48 -16.29 13.61 -12.48
C LYS A 48 -15.77 15.06 -12.56
N LYS A 49 -16.07 15.79 -13.66
CA LYS A 49 -15.70 17.21 -13.80
C LYS A 49 -16.41 18.09 -12.79
N LYS A 50 -17.68 17.78 -12.45
CA LYS A 50 -18.44 18.50 -11.42
C LYS A 50 -17.77 18.31 -10.04
N VAL A 51 -17.43 17.07 -9.68
CA VAL A 51 -16.71 16.76 -8.43
C VAL A 51 -15.37 17.49 -8.37
N GLN A 52 -14.58 17.48 -9.47
CA GLN A 52 -13.32 18.20 -9.52
C GLN A 52 -13.48 19.70 -9.26
N ARG A 53 -14.50 20.33 -9.89
CA ARG A 53 -14.81 21.76 -9.70
C ARG A 53 -15.16 22.07 -8.25
N ILE A 54 -16.01 21.24 -7.63
CA ILE A 54 -16.42 21.43 -6.23
C ILE A 54 -15.23 21.27 -5.29
N VAL A 55 -14.41 20.22 -5.46
CA VAL A 55 -13.17 20.00 -4.67
C VAL A 55 -12.22 21.20 -4.78
N GLN A 56 -12.12 21.83 -5.96
CA GLN A 56 -11.33 23.05 -6.14
C GLN A 56 -11.99 24.26 -5.45
N LYS A 57 -13.31 24.44 -5.61
CA LYS A 57 -14.08 25.51 -4.95
C LYS A 57 -13.92 25.48 -3.42
N LEU A 58 -13.94 24.27 -2.84
CA LEU A 58 -13.83 24.06 -1.40
C LEU A 58 -12.37 24.03 -0.89
N GLY A 59 -11.39 24.22 -1.75
CA GLY A 59 -9.96 24.20 -1.34
C GLY A 59 -9.45 22.84 -0.86
N LEU A 60 -10.10 21.73 -1.28
CA LEU A 60 -9.83 20.39 -0.80
C LEU A 60 -8.80 19.61 -1.65
N GLN A 61 -7.86 20.28 -2.33
CA GLN A 61 -6.82 19.62 -3.10
C GLN A 61 -5.88 18.84 -2.16
N VAL A 62 -5.45 17.66 -2.61
CA VAL A 62 -4.51 16.82 -1.85
C VAL A 62 -3.11 17.40 -1.96
N THR A 63 -2.43 17.56 -0.83
CA THR A 63 -1.06 18.08 -0.72
C THR A 63 -0.01 17.00 -0.49
N SER A 64 -0.41 15.77 -0.15
CA SER A 64 0.47 14.67 0.25
C SER A 64 1.37 14.13 -0.87
N PHE A 65 1.02 14.31 -2.15
CA PHE A 65 1.79 13.73 -3.28
C PHE A 65 2.75 14.73 -3.96
N THR A 66 3.29 15.70 -3.24
CA THR A 66 4.17 16.74 -3.79
C THR A 66 5.65 16.38 -3.78
N ARG A 67 6.08 15.42 -2.96
CA ARG A 67 7.50 15.03 -2.87
C ARG A 67 7.90 14.05 -3.97
N LYS A 68 8.99 14.35 -4.69
CA LYS A 68 9.62 13.41 -5.62
C LYS A 68 10.29 12.28 -4.83
N SER A 69 10.10 11.03 -5.27
CA SER A 69 10.83 9.88 -4.71
C SER A 69 12.32 10.02 -4.96
N ARG A 70 13.17 9.61 -4.00
CA ARG A 70 14.61 9.53 -4.19
C ARG A 70 14.94 8.36 -5.12
N LYS A 71 16.07 8.45 -5.85
CA LYS A 71 16.57 7.35 -6.68
C LYS A 71 16.71 6.08 -5.82
N TYR A 72 16.11 5.01 -6.28
CA TYR A 72 16.25 3.67 -5.70
C TYR A 72 17.64 3.10 -6.00
N SER A 73 18.26 2.48 -5.02
CA SER A 73 19.50 1.70 -5.18
C SER A 73 19.23 0.26 -4.77
N SER A 74 19.20 -0.65 -5.75
CA SER A 74 19.02 -2.07 -5.49
C SER A 74 20.27 -2.71 -4.87
N TYR A 75 20.06 -3.71 -4.00
CA TYR A 75 21.15 -4.51 -3.45
C TYR A 75 21.94 -5.20 -4.58
N LYS A 76 23.26 -4.99 -4.60
CA LYS A 76 24.16 -5.52 -5.66
C LYS A 76 24.92 -6.78 -5.23
N GLY A 77 24.82 -7.19 -3.97
CA GLY A 77 25.54 -8.33 -3.42
C GLY A 77 24.96 -9.67 -3.88
N LYS A 78 25.78 -10.73 -3.71
CA LYS A 78 25.38 -12.12 -3.92
C LYS A 78 25.70 -12.89 -2.64
N VAL A 79 24.66 -13.28 -1.92
CA VAL A 79 24.79 -14.01 -0.64
C VAL A 79 24.41 -15.49 -0.77
N GLY A 80 23.54 -15.83 -1.74
CA GLY A 80 23.02 -17.17 -1.92
C GLY A 80 22.55 -17.44 -3.35
N LYS A 81 21.54 -18.32 -3.49
CA LYS A 81 21.01 -18.72 -4.79
C LYS A 81 19.98 -17.71 -5.28
N ILE A 82 20.16 -17.24 -6.51
CA ILE A 82 19.21 -16.35 -7.19
C ILE A 82 18.20 -17.20 -7.97
N ALA A 83 16.91 -17.03 -7.69
CA ALA A 83 15.85 -17.68 -8.42
C ALA A 83 15.57 -16.96 -9.76
N PRO A 84 15.07 -17.68 -10.79
CA PRO A 84 14.67 -17.06 -12.06
C PRO A 84 13.45 -16.14 -11.87
N ASN A 85 13.35 -15.09 -12.69
CA ASN A 85 12.15 -14.27 -12.72
C ASN A 85 11.01 -15.03 -13.43
N ARG A 86 10.02 -15.49 -12.65
CA ARG A 86 8.85 -16.23 -13.16
C ARG A 86 7.66 -15.32 -13.43
N ILE A 87 7.61 -14.17 -12.74
CA ILE A 87 6.50 -13.20 -12.92
C ILE A 87 6.61 -12.50 -14.27
N ASN A 88 7.84 -12.10 -14.69
CA ASN A 88 8.09 -11.42 -15.95
C ASN A 88 7.14 -10.22 -16.17
N ARG A 89 6.93 -9.39 -15.10
CA ARG A 89 6.03 -8.24 -15.05
C ARG A 89 4.54 -8.57 -15.25
N ARG A 90 4.14 -9.83 -15.24
CA ARG A 90 2.73 -10.25 -15.26
C ARG A 90 2.15 -10.18 -13.85
N PHE A 91 1.98 -8.93 -13.36
CA PHE A 91 1.53 -8.63 -11.99
C PHE A 91 0.04 -8.88 -11.77
N ASN A 92 -0.74 -9.06 -12.82
CA ASN A 92 -2.16 -9.38 -12.69
C ASN A 92 -2.36 -10.88 -12.56
N THR A 93 -3.32 -11.26 -11.73
CA THR A 93 -3.85 -12.62 -11.62
C THR A 93 -5.34 -12.52 -11.30
N HIS A 94 -6.13 -13.48 -11.77
CA HIS A 94 -7.55 -13.61 -11.44
C HIS A 94 -7.79 -14.62 -10.31
N ILE A 95 -6.71 -15.20 -9.78
CA ILE A 95 -6.77 -16.24 -8.75
C ILE A 95 -6.21 -15.63 -7.45
N PRO A 96 -7.03 -15.54 -6.40
CA PRO A 96 -6.57 -15.11 -5.08
C PRO A 96 -5.41 -15.96 -4.59
N HIS A 97 -4.46 -15.35 -3.88
CA HIS A 97 -3.34 -16.01 -3.22
C HIS A 97 -2.34 -16.73 -4.16
N GLN A 98 -2.51 -16.64 -5.49
CA GLN A 98 -1.62 -17.32 -6.44
C GLN A 98 -0.26 -16.65 -6.57
N LYS A 99 -0.24 -15.32 -6.60
CA LYS A 99 0.99 -14.54 -6.78
C LYS A 99 1.16 -13.54 -5.64
N ILE A 100 2.16 -13.78 -4.83
CA ILE A 100 2.49 -12.92 -3.69
C ILE A 100 3.79 -12.18 -4.00
N THR A 101 3.85 -10.90 -3.66
CA THR A 101 5.10 -10.13 -3.75
C THR A 101 5.50 -9.56 -2.40
N THR A 102 6.80 -9.42 -2.20
CA THR A 102 7.40 -8.88 -0.98
C THR A 102 8.60 -8.01 -1.30
N ASP A 103 8.90 -7.11 -0.41
CA ASP A 103 10.10 -6.28 -0.41
C ASP A 103 10.29 -5.66 0.97
N THR A 104 11.49 -5.16 1.27
CA THR A 104 11.79 -4.48 2.53
C THR A 104 11.82 -2.98 2.33
N THR A 105 11.19 -2.22 3.21
CA THR A 105 11.34 -0.77 3.24
C THR A 105 11.80 -0.27 4.60
N GLU A 106 12.60 0.80 4.57
CA GLU A 106 13.14 1.48 5.76
C GLU A 106 12.37 2.77 6.04
N PHE A 107 12.08 2.99 7.33
CA PHE A 107 11.59 4.24 7.89
C PHE A 107 12.57 4.75 8.93
N LYS A 108 12.52 6.04 9.25
CA LYS A 108 13.31 6.67 10.28
C LYS A 108 12.39 7.26 11.34
N TYR A 109 12.82 7.16 12.59
CA TYR A 109 12.19 7.83 13.73
C TYR A 109 13.29 8.44 14.62
N TYR A 110 12.89 9.22 15.58
CA TYR A 110 13.80 9.97 16.42
C TYR A 110 13.65 9.53 17.88
N GLU A 111 14.75 9.40 18.58
CA GLU A 111 14.76 9.17 20.01
C GLU A 111 15.70 10.19 20.67
N VAL A 112 15.42 10.52 21.93
CA VAL A 112 16.32 11.32 22.73
C VAL A 112 17.21 10.37 23.52
N ASN A 113 18.53 10.48 23.38
CA ASN A 113 19.47 9.66 24.15
C ASN A 113 19.63 10.19 25.59
N GLU A 114 20.34 9.44 26.42
CA GLU A 114 20.62 9.79 27.84
C GLU A 114 21.30 11.18 28.03
N LYS A 115 21.95 11.70 26.98
CA LYS A 115 22.59 13.02 26.94
C LYS A 115 21.69 14.13 26.44
N GLY A 116 20.37 13.87 26.27
CA GLY A 116 19.40 14.83 25.73
C GLY A 116 19.54 15.14 24.25
N ARG A 117 20.33 14.37 23.50
CA ARG A 117 20.52 14.58 22.06
C ARG A 117 19.58 13.72 21.25
N MET A 118 18.98 14.32 20.20
CA MET A 118 18.13 13.61 19.26
C MET A 118 18.99 12.71 18.37
N ILE A 119 18.68 11.41 18.34
CA ILE A 119 19.31 10.40 17.50
C ILE A 119 18.31 9.82 16.51
N ILE A 120 18.80 9.49 15.31
CA ILE A 120 17.98 8.87 14.24
C ILE A 120 18.09 7.36 14.37
N LYS A 121 16.95 6.71 14.54
CA LYS A 121 16.79 5.26 14.54
C LYS A 121 16.06 4.81 13.27
N LYS A 122 16.12 3.51 13.00
CA LYS A 122 15.52 2.89 11.83
C LYS A 122 14.48 1.86 12.22
N LEU A 123 13.43 1.78 11.44
CA LEU A 123 12.43 0.73 11.49
C LEU A 123 12.33 0.11 10.10
N TYR A 124 12.22 -1.20 10.03
CA TYR A 124 12.09 -2.00 8.81
C TYR A 124 10.72 -2.64 8.76
N LEU A 125 10.09 -2.57 7.59
CA LEU A 125 8.81 -3.19 7.29
C LEU A 125 8.99 -4.16 6.12
N ASP A 126 8.60 -5.43 6.32
CA ASP A 126 8.68 -6.52 5.36
C ASP A 126 7.26 -7.08 5.07
N PRO A 127 6.47 -6.46 4.21
CA PRO A 127 5.11 -6.90 3.92
C PRO A 127 5.07 -7.94 2.81
N PHE A 128 4.08 -8.83 2.86
CA PHE A 128 3.68 -9.74 1.78
C PHE A 128 2.34 -9.29 1.22
N MET A 129 2.29 -9.04 -0.09
CA MET A 129 1.11 -8.53 -0.78
C MET A 129 0.59 -9.54 -1.80
N ASP A 130 -0.71 -9.80 -1.78
CA ASP A 130 -1.39 -10.54 -2.84
C ASP A 130 -1.54 -9.66 -4.09
N MET A 131 -1.02 -10.12 -5.23
CA MET A 131 -1.13 -9.40 -6.50
C MET A 131 -2.55 -9.43 -7.09
N PHE A 132 -3.44 -10.29 -6.59
CA PHE A 132 -4.82 -10.39 -7.02
C PHE A 132 -5.60 -9.09 -6.74
N ASN A 133 -5.62 -8.67 -5.48
CA ASN A 133 -6.34 -7.49 -5.00
C ASN A 133 -5.44 -6.41 -4.39
N SER A 134 -4.14 -6.65 -4.32
CA SER A 134 -3.14 -5.81 -3.65
C SER A 134 -3.35 -5.70 -2.13
N GLU A 135 -3.88 -6.71 -1.48
CA GLU A 135 -4.02 -6.82 -0.02
C GLU A 135 -2.67 -7.14 0.61
N ILE A 136 -2.32 -6.47 1.70
CA ILE A 136 -1.20 -6.87 2.56
C ILE A 136 -1.70 -7.99 3.45
N ILE A 137 -1.25 -9.21 3.18
CA ILE A 137 -1.75 -10.42 3.86
C ILE A 137 -0.96 -10.76 5.12
N SER A 138 0.33 -10.43 5.15
CA SER A 138 1.17 -10.55 6.35
C SER A 138 2.30 -9.52 6.29
N TYR A 139 2.92 -9.25 7.42
CA TYR A 139 4.08 -8.37 7.49
C TYR A 139 4.89 -8.57 8.77
N SER A 140 6.14 -8.14 8.76
CA SER A 140 6.92 -7.96 9.99
C SER A 140 7.41 -6.53 10.12
N ILE A 141 7.55 -6.07 11.38
CA ILE A 141 8.11 -4.77 11.73
C ILE A 141 9.24 -5.01 12.73
N SER A 142 10.42 -4.45 12.44
CA SER A 142 11.61 -4.66 13.28
C SER A 142 12.48 -3.40 13.34
N ASN A 143 13.29 -3.28 14.40
CA ASN A 143 14.22 -2.15 14.57
C ASN A 143 15.60 -2.41 13.93
N HIS A 144 15.81 -3.59 13.37
CA HIS A 144 17.01 -3.97 12.62
C HIS A 144 16.64 -4.97 11.52
N PRO A 145 17.43 -5.11 10.44
CA PRO A 145 17.18 -6.13 9.43
C PRO A 145 17.18 -7.51 10.06
N SER A 146 16.02 -8.17 10.12
CA SER A 146 15.83 -9.41 10.87
C SER A 146 15.45 -10.56 9.96
N THR A 147 16.29 -11.58 9.93
CA THR A 147 15.94 -12.87 9.30
C THR A 147 14.70 -13.48 9.92
N GLN A 148 14.61 -13.46 11.24
CA GLN A 148 13.49 -14.06 11.98
C GLN A 148 12.17 -13.34 11.65
N GLY A 149 12.17 -12.01 11.59
CA GLY A 149 10.98 -11.22 11.23
C GLY A 149 10.46 -11.59 9.85
N ILE A 150 11.35 -11.59 8.84
CA ILE A 150 10.98 -11.95 7.47
C ILE A 150 10.47 -13.39 7.39
N MET A 151 11.08 -14.34 8.11
CA MET A 151 10.64 -15.73 8.13
C MET A 151 9.30 -15.93 8.82
N ASN A 152 9.01 -15.17 9.89
CA ASN A 152 7.71 -15.19 10.54
C ASN A 152 6.62 -14.69 9.59
N ALA A 153 6.82 -13.53 8.95
CA ALA A 153 5.89 -12.99 7.96
C ALA A 153 5.71 -13.93 6.74
N LEU A 154 6.79 -14.58 6.29
CA LEU A 154 6.73 -15.60 5.24
C LEU A 154 5.84 -16.79 5.64
N ASN A 155 6.04 -17.34 6.85
CA ASN A 155 5.27 -18.48 7.33
C ASN A 155 3.78 -18.13 7.47
N GLU A 156 3.47 -16.95 7.95
CA GLU A 156 2.10 -16.43 8.00
C GLU A 156 1.51 -16.28 6.60
N ALA A 157 2.25 -15.68 5.64
CA ALA A 157 1.80 -15.59 4.25
C ALA A 157 1.55 -16.98 3.63
N ILE A 158 2.39 -17.96 3.92
CA ILE A 158 2.23 -19.34 3.46
C ILE A 158 0.95 -19.95 4.04
N HIS A 159 0.70 -19.73 5.33
CA HIS A 159 -0.50 -20.21 6.01
C HIS A 159 -1.78 -19.61 5.43
N ILE A 160 -1.82 -18.26 5.31
CA ILE A 160 -2.98 -17.54 4.74
C ILE A 160 -3.28 -17.97 3.30
N THR A 161 -2.24 -18.22 2.51
CA THR A 161 -2.40 -18.57 1.08
C THR A 161 -2.56 -20.06 0.83
N ASN A 162 -2.70 -20.89 1.86
CA ASN A 162 -2.81 -22.34 1.72
C ASN A 162 -4.12 -22.83 1.10
N ASP A 163 -5.12 -21.97 1.03
CA ASP A 163 -6.39 -22.17 0.35
C ASP A 163 -6.30 -22.15 -1.17
N CYS A 164 -5.19 -21.65 -1.72
CA CYS A 164 -4.99 -21.59 -3.17
C CYS A 164 -4.77 -22.99 -3.75
N SER A 165 -5.73 -23.44 -4.58
CA SER A 165 -5.66 -24.75 -5.26
C SER A 165 -4.55 -24.83 -6.33
N TYR A 166 -4.02 -23.69 -6.76
CA TYR A 166 -2.98 -23.61 -7.78
C TYR A 166 -1.60 -23.45 -7.17
N ARG A 167 -0.55 -23.77 -7.95
CA ARG A 167 0.80 -23.57 -7.49
C ARG A 167 1.12 -22.09 -7.31
N ARG A 168 1.41 -21.70 -6.08
CA ARG A 168 1.73 -20.34 -5.68
C ARG A 168 3.10 -19.88 -6.18
N THR A 169 3.27 -18.58 -6.39
CA THR A 169 4.55 -17.95 -6.74
C THR A 169 4.80 -16.77 -5.82
N PHE A 170 5.91 -16.80 -5.07
CA PHE A 170 6.34 -15.70 -4.22
C PHE A 170 7.48 -14.97 -4.90
N HIS A 171 7.30 -13.68 -5.13
CA HIS A 171 8.21 -12.80 -5.84
C HIS A 171 8.84 -11.77 -4.92
N SER A 172 10.14 -11.53 -5.08
CA SER A 172 10.89 -10.51 -4.35
C SER A 172 11.92 -9.83 -5.26
N ASP A 173 12.55 -8.79 -4.74
CA ASP A 173 13.81 -8.32 -5.28
C ASP A 173 14.95 -9.32 -5.00
N ARG A 174 16.22 -8.91 -5.25
CA ARG A 174 17.40 -9.68 -4.93
C ARG A 174 18.00 -9.35 -3.56
N GLY A 175 17.20 -8.87 -2.62
CA GLY A 175 17.65 -8.62 -1.26
C GLY A 175 18.30 -9.86 -0.62
N TRP A 176 19.25 -9.65 0.28
CA TRP A 176 20.03 -10.70 0.90
C TRP A 176 19.15 -11.74 1.61
N ALA A 177 18.08 -11.30 2.27
CA ALA A 177 17.17 -12.15 3.01
C ALA A 177 16.48 -13.20 2.12
N TYR A 178 16.05 -12.79 0.93
CA TYR A 178 15.37 -13.67 -0.04
C TYR A 178 16.32 -14.66 -0.74
N GLN A 179 17.65 -14.43 -0.67
CA GLN A 179 18.67 -15.35 -1.20
C GLN A 179 19.08 -16.42 -0.19
N MET A 180 18.65 -16.33 1.08
CA MET A 180 19.02 -17.29 2.12
C MET A 180 18.49 -18.69 1.85
N LYS A 181 19.26 -19.71 2.29
CA LYS A 181 18.86 -21.11 2.20
C LYS A 181 17.55 -21.38 2.94
N ALA A 182 17.36 -20.80 4.15
CA ALA A 182 16.14 -20.96 4.93
C ALA A 182 14.91 -20.49 4.14
N TYR A 183 14.94 -19.28 3.55
CA TYR A 183 13.84 -18.73 2.76
C TYR A 183 13.50 -19.63 1.56
N SER A 184 14.50 -20.00 0.76
CA SER A 184 14.30 -20.83 -0.42
C SER A 184 13.87 -22.27 -0.07
N TYR A 185 14.36 -22.82 1.04
CA TYR A 185 13.97 -24.14 1.55
C TYR A 185 12.49 -24.14 1.99
N THR A 186 12.07 -23.12 2.77
CA THR A 186 10.68 -23.00 3.23
C THR A 186 9.70 -22.91 2.05
N LEU A 187 10.00 -22.11 1.02
CA LEU A 187 9.18 -22.05 -0.19
C LEU A 187 9.12 -23.40 -0.92
N LYS A 188 10.28 -24.07 -1.08
CA LYS A 188 10.36 -25.37 -1.77
C LYS A 188 9.54 -26.44 -1.04
N THR A 189 9.67 -26.53 0.28
CA THR A 189 8.94 -27.50 1.12
C THR A 189 7.42 -27.32 1.01
N ASN A 190 6.97 -26.06 0.90
CA ASN A 190 5.56 -25.71 0.71
C ASN A 190 5.11 -25.73 -0.77
N LYS A 191 5.92 -26.29 -1.69
CA LYS A 191 5.64 -26.38 -3.14
C LYS A 191 5.37 -25.02 -3.80
N ILE A 192 5.98 -23.94 -3.31
CA ILE A 192 5.85 -22.58 -3.80
C ILE A 192 7.02 -22.25 -4.73
N PHE A 193 6.75 -21.63 -5.87
CA PHE A 193 7.79 -21.11 -6.75
C PHE A 193 8.40 -19.84 -6.16
N GLN A 194 9.72 -19.85 -5.99
CA GLN A 194 10.46 -18.62 -5.76
C GLN A 194 10.69 -17.90 -7.09
N SER A 195 10.47 -16.59 -7.10
CA SER A 195 10.72 -15.71 -8.23
C SER A 195 11.47 -14.47 -7.75
N MET A 196 12.47 -14.02 -8.48
CA MET A 196 13.25 -12.82 -8.15
C MET A 196 13.36 -11.89 -9.34
N SER A 197 13.38 -10.58 -9.05
CA SER A 197 13.62 -9.53 -10.04
C SER A 197 14.96 -9.72 -10.77
N ARG A 198 15.06 -9.26 -12.01
CA ARG A 198 16.34 -9.23 -12.75
C ARG A 198 17.27 -8.20 -12.12
N LYS A 199 18.57 -8.40 -12.28
CA LYS A 199 19.59 -7.50 -11.72
C LYS A 199 19.40 -6.07 -12.25
N GLY A 200 19.31 -5.10 -11.35
CA GLY A 200 19.20 -3.68 -11.69
C GLY A 200 17.88 -3.28 -12.34
N ASN A 201 16.85 -4.13 -12.29
CA ASN A 201 15.55 -3.86 -12.90
C ASN A 201 14.46 -3.65 -11.84
N CYS A 202 14.34 -2.41 -11.36
CA CYS A 202 13.34 -2.01 -10.37
C CYS A 202 11.90 -2.27 -10.85
N HIS A 203 11.63 -2.16 -12.15
CA HIS A 203 10.29 -2.42 -12.70
C HIS A 203 9.78 -3.84 -12.49
N ASP A 204 10.66 -4.78 -12.15
CA ASP A 204 10.25 -6.17 -11.88
C ASP A 204 9.58 -6.32 -10.50
N ASN A 205 9.69 -5.32 -9.60
CA ASN A 205 8.98 -5.27 -8.31
C ASN A 205 8.16 -3.97 -8.11
N SER A 206 7.71 -3.38 -9.21
CA SER A 206 7.03 -2.07 -9.22
C SER A 206 5.75 -2.03 -8.39
N VAL A 207 5.12 -3.17 -8.12
CA VAL A 207 3.90 -3.26 -7.28
C VAL A 207 4.23 -2.88 -5.83
N MET A 208 5.33 -3.42 -5.27
CA MET A 208 5.77 -3.07 -3.92
C MET A 208 6.34 -1.65 -3.85
N GLU A 209 7.10 -1.23 -4.85
CA GLU A 209 7.59 0.16 -4.93
C GLU A 209 6.44 1.17 -4.92
N ASN A 210 5.36 0.88 -5.65
CA ASN A 210 4.16 1.73 -5.66
C ASN A 210 3.45 1.74 -4.30
N PHE A 211 3.33 0.59 -3.63
CA PHE A 211 2.75 0.52 -2.28
C PHE A 211 3.57 1.36 -1.30
N PHE A 212 4.88 1.19 -1.26
CA PHE A 212 5.75 1.96 -0.37
C PHE A 212 5.72 3.46 -0.68
N GLY A 213 5.69 3.82 -1.97
CA GLY A 213 5.56 5.21 -2.38
C GLY A 213 4.27 5.85 -1.86
N ILE A 214 3.14 5.19 -2.02
CA ILE A 214 1.84 5.64 -1.54
C ILE A 214 1.83 5.72 -0.01
N MET A 215 2.25 4.67 0.68
CA MET A 215 2.30 4.61 2.14
C MET A 215 3.13 5.75 2.72
N LYS A 216 4.34 5.98 2.17
CA LYS A 216 5.21 7.06 2.62
C LYS A 216 4.62 8.44 2.37
N GLN A 217 3.89 8.64 1.28
CA GLN A 217 3.23 9.91 0.98
C GLN A 217 2.02 10.17 1.91
N GLU A 218 1.22 9.15 2.18
CA GLU A 218 -0.04 9.30 2.92
C GLU A 218 0.16 9.30 4.45
N MET A 219 1.15 8.56 5.01
CA MET A 219 1.30 8.46 6.46
C MET A 219 2.66 8.89 7.02
N TYR A 220 3.73 8.89 6.22
CA TYR A 220 5.07 9.11 6.76
C TYR A 220 5.62 10.51 6.48
N TYR A 221 5.56 10.99 5.20
CA TYR A 221 6.10 12.30 4.88
C TYR A 221 5.23 13.42 5.47
N GLY A 222 5.90 14.36 6.15
CA GLY A 222 5.24 15.46 6.86
C GLY A 222 4.94 15.16 8.33
N ASN A 223 5.12 13.91 8.78
CA ASN A 223 5.02 13.53 10.17
C ASN A 223 6.42 13.23 10.76
N ILE A 224 6.59 13.47 12.04
CA ILE A 224 7.80 13.13 12.81
C ILE A 224 7.37 12.14 13.90
N TYR A 225 8.08 11.04 14.01
CA TYR A 225 7.82 9.98 14.99
C TYR A 225 8.97 9.96 16.01
N TYR A 226 8.62 9.91 17.30
CA TYR A 226 9.57 10.03 18.41
C TYR A 226 9.84 8.72 19.14
N SER A 227 9.20 7.63 18.70
CA SER A 227 9.51 6.29 19.23
C SER A 227 9.28 5.21 18.16
N PHE A 228 9.88 4.03 18.43
CA PHE A 228 9.62 2.84 17.63
C PHE A 228 8.13 2.45 17.65
N ASP A 229 7.52 2.47 18.83
CA ASP A 229 6.12 2.04 19.00
C ASP A 229 5.15 3.00 18.35
N GLU A 230 5.39 4.31 18.41
CA GLU A 230 4.57 5.31 17.71
C GLU A 230 4.57 5.06 16.20
N LEU A 231 5.75 4.89 15.59
CA LEU A 231 5.87 4.62 14.17
C LEU A 231 5.30 3.25 13.80
N LYS A 232 5.50 2.24 14.63
CA LYS A 232 4.94 0.90 14.45
C LYS A 232 3.41 0.95 14.41
N HIS A 233 2.77 1.57 15.39
CA HIS A 233 1.31 1.73 15.43
C HIS A 233 0.77 2.51 14.22
N ALA A 234 1.48 3.56 13.79
CA ALA A 234 1.10 4.31 12.59
C ALA A 234 1.14 3.43 11.33
N ILE A 235 2.15 2.56 11.21
CA ILE A 235 2.27 1.59 10.11
C ILE A 235 1.13 0.55 10.16
N GLU A 236 0.87 -0.03 11.31
CA GLU A 236 -0.20 -1.02 11.52
C GLU A 236 -1.57 -0.44 11.19
N ASN A 237 -1.88 0.75 11.69
CA ASN A 237 -3.12 1.48 11.40
C ASN A 237 -3.25 1.81 9.90
N TYR A 238 -2.13 2.17 9.25
CA TYR A 238 -2.14 2.45 7.82
C TYR A 238 -2.39 1.18 6.99
N ILE A 239 -1.81 0.04 7.35
CA ILE A 239 -2.04 -1.24 6.66
C ILE A 239 -3.52 -1.64 6.79
N ASP A 240 -4.11 -1.49 7.98
CA ASP A 240 -5.53 -1.76 8.19
C ASP A 240 -6.42 -0.84 7.33
N TYR A 241 -6.16 0.46 7.35
CA TYR A 241 -6.83 1.44 6.49
C TYR A 241 -6.67 1.10 5.00
N TYR A 242 -5.44 0.78 4.55
CA TYR A 242 -5.14 0.44 3.16
C TYR A 242 -5.90 -0.79 2.70
N ASN A 243 -5.98 -1.81 3.52
CA ASN A 243 -6.66 -3.06 3.21
C ASN A 243 -8.19 -2.92 3.22
N LYS A 244 -8.75 -2.20 4.21
CA LYS A 244 -10.20 -2.19 4.46
C LYS A 244 -10.93 -0.96 3.91
N LYS A 245 -10.26 0.21 3.83
CA LYS A 245 -10.92 1.49 3.53
C LYS A 245 -10.40 2.16 2.26
N ARG A 246 -9.11 2.00 1.94
CA ARG A 246 -8.50 2.70 0.83
C ARG A 246 -8.95 2.15 -0.52
N ILE A 247 -9.90 2.83 -1.16
CA ILE A 247 -10.45 2.43 -2.47
C ILE A 247 -9.45 2.61 -3.61
N LYS A 248 -9.55 1.73 -4.63
CA LYS A 248 -8.67 1.72 -5.81
C LYS A 248 -9.49 1.64 -7.10
N GLN A 249 -9.16 2.49 -8.06
CA GLN A 249 -9.85 2.51 -9.36
C GLN A 249 -9.76 1.16 -10.07
N LYS A 250 -8.60 0.48 -10.03
CA LYS A 250 -8.42 -0.83 -10.68
C LYS A 250 -9.21 -1.96 -10.03
N LEU A 251 -9.74 -1.75 -8.83
CA LEU A 251 -10.61 -2.68 -8.10
C LEU A 251 -12.08 -2.24 -8.14
N GLY A 252 -12.48 -1.46 -9.16
CA GLY A 252 -13.85 -0.97 -9.25
C GLY A 252 -14.25 0.00 -8.15
N TRP A 253 -13.30 0.77 -7.62
CA TRP A 253 -13.49 1.68 -6.47
C TRP A 253 -13.82 0.96 -5.16
N LEU A 254 -13.34 -0.27 -5.01
CA LEU A 254 -13.39 -1.02 -3.76
C LEU A 254 -12.02 -1.00 -3.07
N SER A 255 -12.01 -1.25 -1.76
CA SER A 255 -10.79 -1.58 -1.03
C SER A 255 -10.31 -3.00 -1.37
N PRO A 256 -9.03 -3.34 -1.11
CA PRO A 256 -8.53 -4.69 -1.34
C PRO A 256 -9.41 -5.79 -0.76
N VAL A 257 -9.79 -5.69 0.52
CA VAL A 257 -10.62 -6.67 1.22
C VAL A 257 -12.02 -6.73 0.62
N ASN A 258 -12.68 -5.58 0.42
CA ASN A 258 -14.04 -5.55 -0.13
C ASN A 258 -14.11 -6.10 -1.56
N TYR A 259 -13.06 -5.88 -2.37
CA TYR A 259 -12.98 -6.47 -3.70
C TYR A 259 -12.95 -8.00 -3.67
N LYS A 260 -12.16 -8.58 -2.76
CA LYS A 260 -12.11 -10.05 -2.57
C LYS A 260 -13.44 -10.59 -2.09
N LEU A 261 -14.06 -9.95 -1.09
CA LEU A 261 -15.35 -10.38 -0.54
C LEU A 261 -16.47 -10.34 -1.59
N ASN A 262 -16.54 -9.29 -2.41
CA ASN A 262 -17.55 -9.18 -3.45
C ASN A 262 -17.42 -10.26 -4.54
N LEU A 263 -16.17 -10.66 -4.87
CA LEU A 263 -15.95 -11.74 -5.85
C LEU A 263 -16.23 -13.13 -5.28
N LEU A 264 -16.10 -13.31 -3.98
CA LEU A 264 -16.44 -14.60 -3.33
C LEU A 264 -17.96 -14.75 -3.09
N ALA A 265 -18.70 -13.64 -3.12
CA ALA A 265 -20.15 -13.59 -2.95
C ALA A 265 -20.92 -13.66 -4.28
N ALA A 266 -20.25 -13.50 -5.43
CA ALA A 266 -20.82 -13.55 -6.78
C ALA A 266 -20.71 -14.94 -7.39
#